data_e9350096acb18b5cb7962220eb67b0a9
#
_entry.id   e9350096acb18b5cb7962220eb67b0a9
#
_cell.length_a   1.000
_cell.length_b   1.000
_cell.length_c   1.000
_cell.angle_alpha   90.00
_cell.angle_beta   90.00
_cell.angle_gamma   90.00
#
_symmetry.space_group_name_H-M   'P 1'
#
loop_
_entity.id
_entity.type
_entity.pdbx_description
1 polymer ?
#
loop_
_entity_poly.entity_id
_entity_poly.type
_entity_poly.pdbx_seq_one_letter_code
_entity_poly.pdbx_strand_id
1 'polypeptide(L)'
;MFLVYRLFKSLLILVLYILVIFIGIESVSAKTNNIKVSISYKPKVHGQLNVKKFKLNHPIKISKKEIVNHLVSLRYKGSSMGNKEMGVFFPDEIKKLVPILVKAFAGVDSRKVVHIELKGKTGTTVGDAFSFKNYLSWRFESIHGETFFQKNNARGWSIFAWKLMPQKGQLYYKSSENKRMHKNWLVTKLHLPVSKTKEGAISEWTNIFESDDSGKKMNQKLEGKLRHLKHLYSQGLIEEEEYKVQQKKLFEKLF
;
A
#
# COMPACT_ATOMS: atom_id res chain seq x y z
N MET A 1 12.15 -52.86 49.36
CA MET A 1 12.62 -51.47 49.42
C MET A 1 13.29 -50.99 48.14
N PHE A 2 14.13 -51.80 47.48
CA PHE A 2 14.81 -51.44 46.21
C PHE A 2 13.89 -51.21 44.99
N LEU A 3 12.74 -51.91 44.88
CA LEU A 3 11.84 -51.80 43.72
C LEU A 3 11.09 -50.48 43.74
N VAL A 4 10.68 -50.00 44.90
CA VAL A 4 9.93 -48.74 45.06
C VAL A 4 10.85 -47.55 44.72
N TYR A 5 12.13 -47.60 45.07
CA TYR A 5 13.10 -46.56 44.75
C TYR A 5 13.36 -46.45 43.26
N ARG A 6 13.41 -47.58 42.53
CA ARG A 6 13.58 -47.59 41.06
C ARG A 6 12.35 -46.98 40.33
N LEU A 7 11.14 -47.30 40.81
CA LEU A 7 9.92 -46.74 40.25
C LEU A 7 9.83 -45.24 40.48
N PHE A 8 10.21 -44.76 41.66
CA PHE A 8 10.19 -43.34 41.99
C PHE A 8 11.21 -42.57 41.15
N LYS A 9 12.41 -43.10 40.92
CA LYS A 9 13.45 -42.50 40.06
C LYS A 9 13.02 -42.43 38.60
N SER A 10 12.36 -43.46 38.08
CA SER A 10 11.83 -43.48 36.70
C SER A 10 10.71 -42.47 36.53
N LEU A 11 9.82 -42.31 37.51
CA LEU A 11 8.73 -41.32 37.48
C LEU A 11 9.28 -39.89 37.53
N LEU A 12 10.28 -39.65 38.33
CA LEU A 12 10.95 -38.32 38.44
C LEU A 12 11.61 -37.91 37.11
N ILE A 13 12.28 -38.85 36.45
CA ILE A 13 12.90 -38.62 35.14
C ILE A 13 11.83 -38.32 34.08
N LEU A 14 10.71 -39.03 34.08
CA LEU A 14 9.61 -38.82 33.15
C LEU A 14 8.97 -37.43 33.34
N VAL A 15 8.76 -37.00 34.59
CA VAL A 15 8.22 -35.67 34.92
C VAL A 15 9.20 -34.58 34.50
N LEU A 16 10.51 -34.76 34.69
CA LEU A 16 11.50 -33.82 34.23
C LEU A 16 11.55 -33.71 32.70
N TYR A 17 11.37 -34.83 31.98
CA TYR A 17 11.32 -34.85 30.51
C TYR A 17 10.10 -34.12 29.95
N ILE A 18 8.94 -34.29 30.60
CA ILE A 18 7.70 -33.59 30.26
C ILE A 18 7.87 -32.07 30.53
N LEU A 19 8.53 -31.68 31.63
CA LEU A 19 8.77 -30.29 31.98
C LEU A 19 9.69 -29.59 30.96
N VAL A 20 10.72 -30.30 30.45
CA VAL A 20 11.64 -29.77 29.42
C VAL A 20 10.92 -29.58 28.09
N ILE A 21 9.96 -30.44 27.73
CA ILE A 21 9.17 -30.29 26.50
C ILE A 21 8.21 -29.08 26.61
N PHE A 22 7.71 -28.76 27.81
CA PHE A 22 6.84 -27.59 28.02
C PHE A 22 7.57 -26.25 28.00
N ILE A 23 8.87 -26.21 28.29
CA ILE A 23 9.68 -24.96 28.27
C ILE A 23 10.10 -24.59 26.84
N GLY A 24 10.05 -25.52 25.88
CA GLY A 24 10.47 -25.32 24.49
C GLY A 24 9.42 -24.74 23.54
N ILE A 25 8.19 -24.48 23.99
CA ILE A 25 7.18 -23.80 23.15
C ILE A 25 7.17 -22.32 23.52
N GLU A 26 8.28 -21.62 23.24
CA GLU A 26 8.17 -20.20 22.97
C GLU A 26 7.33 -20.06 21.70
N SER A 27 6.07 -19.69 21.90
CA SER A 27 5.26 -19.19 20.80
C SER A 27 5.99 -17.97 20.24
N VAL A 28 6.76 -18.16 19.17
CA VAL A 28 7.20 -17.08 18.30
C VAL A 28 5.92 -16.47 17.76
N SER A 29 5.34 -15.57 18.53
CA SER A 29 4.30 -14.67 18.07
C SER A 29 4.96 -13.84 16.98
N ALA A 30 4.86 -14.29 15.74
CA ALA A 30 5.21 -13.52 14.57
C ALA A 30 4.36 -12.27 14.68
N LYS A 31 4.99 -11.17 15.14
CA LYS A 31 4.39 -9.84 15.18
C LYS A 31 4.03 -9.51 13.73
N THR A 32 2.82 -9.87 13.33
CA THR A 32 2.26 -9.54 12.02
C THR A 32 2.20 -8.03 11.98
N ASN A 33 3.24 -7.44 11.40
CA ASN A 33 3.35 -6.00 11.21
C ASN A 33 2.25 -5.61 10.21
N ASN A 34 1.03 -5.47 10.73
CA ASN A 34 -0.14 -5.13 9.95
C ASN A 34 0.01 -3.69 9.44
N ILE A 35 0.36 -3.57 8.16
CA ILE A 35 0.33 -2.29 7.46
C ILE A 35 -1.11 -1.80 7.47
N LYS A 36 -1.36 -0.66 8.12
CA LYS A 36 -2.67 -0.01 8.18
C LYS A 36 -2.64 1.23 7.30
N VAL A 37 -3.55 1.30 6.35
CA VAL A 37 -3.75 2.46 5.48
C VAL A 37 -5.04 3.14 5.88
N SER A 38 -4.98 4.43 6.15
CA SER A 38 -6.13 5.29 6.39
C SER A 38 -6.13 6.41 5.36
N ILE A 39 -7.25 6.60 4.67
CA ILE A 39 -7.46 7.67 3.71
C ILE A 39 -8.65 8.51 4.15
N SER A 40 -8.46 9.81 4.16
CA SER A 40 -9.52 10.77 4.46
C SER A 40 -9.48 11.96 3.50
N TYR A 41 -10.59 12.68 3.42
CA TYR A 41 -10.69 13.90 2.60
C TYR A 41 -10.59 15.11 3.51
N LYS A 42 -9.51 15.88 3.36
CA LYS A 42 -9.25 17.09 4.15
C LYS A 42 -9.57 18.35 3.33
N PRO A 43 -10.01 19.45 3.97
CA PRO A 43 -10.13 20.74 3.29
C PRO A 43 -8.79 21.19 2.68
N LYS A 44 -8.82 22.05 1.65
CA LYS A 44 -7.62 22.64 1.02
C LYS A 44 -6.70 23.37 2.00
N VAL A 45 -7.22 23.77 3.14
CA VAL A 45 -6.45 24.38 4.22
C VAL A 45 -6.66 23.55 5.46
N HIS A 46 -5.67 22.75 5.82
CA HIS A 46 -5.65 22.00 7.07
C HIS A 46 -4.19 21.81 7.53
N GLY A 47 -3.97 21.84 8.82
CA GLY A 47 -2.62 21.74 9.38
C GLY A 47 -1.64 22.72 8.72
N GLN A 48 -0.54 22.19 8.21
CA GLN A 48 0.48 22.98 7.50
C GLN A 48 0.20 23.11 5.99
N LEU A 49 -0.82 22.45 5.46
CA LEU A 49 -1.20 22.56 4.06
C LEU A 49 -2.08 23.78 3.84
N ASN A 50 -1.65 24.69 2.99
CA ASN A 50 -2.45 25.82 2.51
C ASN A 50 -2.40 25.87 0.98
N VAL A 51 -3.43 25.33 0.34
CA VAL A 51 -3.60 25.35 -1.12
C VAL A 51 -4.90 26.07 -1.51
N LYS A 52 -5.38 26.99 -0.68
CA LYS A 52 -6.63 27.73 -0.88
C LYS A 52 -6.71 28.37 -2.27
N LYS A 53 -5.60 28.90 -2.78
CA LYS A 53 -5.51 29.54 -4.10
C LYS A 53 -5.55 28.55 -5.27
N PHE A 54 -5.37 27.24 -5.03
CA PHE A 54 -5.36 26.25 -6.10
C PHE A 54 -6.78 25.88 -6.50
N LYS A 55 -7.05 25.96 -7.80
CA LYS A 55 -8.22 25.29 -8.37
C LYS A 55 -7.88 23.82 -8.55
N LEU A 56 -8.37 22.98 -7.62
CA LEU A 56 -8.14 21.56 -7.68
C LEU A 56 -8.94 20.93 -8.82
N ASN A 57 -8.30 19.99 -9.51
CA ASN A 57 -8.89 19.25 -10.60
C ASN A 57 -9.34 17.87 -10.10
N HIS A 58 -10.34 17.87 -9.22
CA HIS A 58 -10.94 16.67 -8.67
C HIS A 58 -12.43 16.60 -9.04
N PRO A 59 -13.00 15.40 -9.15
CA PRO A 59 -12.36 14.07 -9.15
C PRO A 59 -11.52 13.81 -10.40
N ILE A 60 -10.52 12.91 -10.29
CA ILE A 60 -9.73 12.46 -11.43
C ILE A 60 -9.83 10.94 -11.61
N LYS A 61 -9.83 10.52 -12.88
CA LYS A 61 -9.67 9.10 -13.24
C LYS A 61 -8.19 8.84 -13.48
N ILE A 62 -7.58 8.03 -12.64
CA ILE A 62 -6.19 7.62 -12.74
C ILE A 62 -6.13 6.09 -12.65
N SER A 63 -5.36 5.45 -13.53
CA SER A 63 -5.25 4.00 -13.57
C SER A 63 -4.36 3.46 -12.43
N LYS A 64 -4.51 2.17 -12.10
CA LYS A 64 -3.63 1.49 -11.15
C LYS A 64 -2.17 1.61 -11.56
N LYS A 65 -1.87 1.41 -12.85
CA LYS A 65 -0.50 1.52 -13.42
C LYS A 65 0.11 2.91 -13.20
N GLU A 66 -0.65 3.97 -13.41
CA GLU A 66 -0.19 5.34 -13.19
C GLU A 66 0.07 5.61 -11.71
N ILE A 67 -0.83 5.17 -10.81
CA ILE A 67 -0.59 5.29 -9.35
C ILE A 67 0.65 4.51 -8.92
N VAL A 68 0.85 3.28 -9.42
CA VAL A 68 2.08 2.51 -9.16
C VAL A 68 3.31 3.32 -9.58
N ASN A 69 3.30 3.87 -10.81
CA ASN A 69 4.40 4.67 -11.33
C ASN A 69 4.70 5.89 -10.46
N HIS A 70 3.67 6.59 -9.99
CA HIS A 70 3.82 7.68 -9.03
C HIS A 70 4.45 7.20 -7.73
N LEU A 71 3.90 6.19 -7.07
CA LEU A 71 4.36 5.74 -5.75
C LEU A 71 5.79 5.19 -5.78
N VAL A 72 6.15 4.40 -6.81
CA VAL A 72 7.52 3.88 -7.00
C VAL A 72 8.52 4.99 -7.24
N SER A 73 8.11 6.09 -7.89
CA SER A 73 8.97 7.23 -8.20
C SER A 73 9.16 8.20 -7.03
N LEU A 74 8.36 8.10 -5.95
CA LEU A 74 8.53 8.92 -4.76
C LEU A 74 9.73 8.43 -3.95
N ARG A 75 10.78 9.25 -3.94
CA ARG A 75 12.05 8.97 -3.28
C ARG A 75 12.37 10.07 -2.27
N TYR A 76 13.09 9.70 -1.21
CA TYR A 76 13.56 10.66 -0.22
C TYR A 76 14.97 10.31 0.27
N LYS A 77 15.59 11.26 0.93
CA LYS A 77 16.91 11.15 1.55
C LYS A 77 16.83 11.73 2.95
N GLY A 78 17.10 10.91 3.96
CA GLY A 78 17.17 11.32 5.36
C GLY A 78 18.51 11.98 5.70
N SER A 79 18.51 12.89 6.66
CA SER A 79 19.74 13.56 7.13
C SER A 79 20.64 12.60 7.91
N SER A 80 20.05 11.63 8.62
CA SER A 80 20.76 10.62 9.44
C SER A 80 21.22 9.40 8.64
N MET A 81 20.72 9.19 7.42
CA MET A 81 20.92 7.98 6.63
C MET A 81 22.11 8.06 5.64
N GLY A 82 23.03 9.01 5.82
CA GLY A 82 24.10 9.25 4.86
C GLY A 82 23.56 9.70 3.51
N ASN A 83 24.20 9.24 2.42
CA ASN A 83 23.82 9.65 1.06
C ASN A 83 22.80 8.72 0.38
N LYS A 84 22.23 7.73 1.08
CA LYS A 84 21.34 6.74 0.48
C LYS A 84 19.94 7.29 0.20
N GLU A 85 19.48 7.10 -1.03
CA GLU A 85 18.14 7.45 -1.45
C GLU A 85 17.20 6.25 -1.27
N MET A 86 16.05 6.46 -0.63
CA MET A 86 15.07 5.42 -0.32
C MET A 86 13.70 5.74 -0.92
N GLY A 87 12.86 4.69 -1.09
CA GLY A 87 11.46 4.87 -1.44
C GLY A 87 10.67 5.44 -0.28
N VAL A 88 9.73 6.33 -0.56
CA VAL A 88 8.77 6.82 0.44
C VAL A 88 7.85 5.68 0.90
N PHE A 89 7.55 4.76 -0.01
CA PHE A 89 6.72 3.59 0.27
C PHE A 89 7.47 2.31 -0.05
N PHE A 90 7.30 1.31 0.81
CA PHE A 90 7.80 -0.04 0.56
C PHE A 90 6.87 -0.80 -0.39
N PRO A 91 7.36 -1.86 -1.05
CA PRO A 91 6.57 -2.67 -1.95
C PRO A 91 5.21 -3.12 -1.39
N ASP A 92 5.20 -3.71 -0.20
CA ASP A 92 3.95 -4.19 0.45
C ASP A 92 2.96 -3.06 0.73
N GLU A 93 3.47 -1.85 1.01
CA GLU A 93 2.68 -0.66 1.22
C GLU A 93 2.06 -0.16 -0.08
N ILE A 94 2.83 -0.14 -1.16
CA ILE A 94 2.34 0.22 -2.51
C ILE A 94 1.21 -0.71 -2.92
N LYS A 95 1.37 -2.02 -2.73
CA LYS A 95 0.33 -3.01 -3.04
C LYS A 95 -1.00 -2.70 -2.35
N LYS A 96 -0.97 -2.26 -1.10
CA LYS A 96 -2.17 -1.86 -0.34
C LYS A 96 -2.71 -0.49 -0.74
N LEU A 97 -1.82 0.48 -1.00
CA LEU A 97 -2.20 1.87 -1.31
C LEU A 97 -2.87 2.02 -2.67
N VAL A 98 -2.38 1.33 -3.70
CA VAL A 98 -2.83 1.52 -5.09
C VAL A 98 -4.34 1.41 -5.27
N PRO A 99 -5.02 0.32 -4.87
CA PRO A 99 -6.45 0.19 -5.07
C PRO A 99 -7.25 1.23 -4.27
N ILE A 100 -6.73 1.65 -3.11
CA ILE A 100 -7.40 2.64 -2.25
C ILE A 100 -7.28 4.03 -2.87
N LEU A 101 -6.09 4.41 -3.35
CA LEU A 101 -5.84 5.72 -3.96
C LEU A 101 -6.61 5.93 -5.27
N VAL A 102 -6.71 4.89 -6.11
CA VAL A 102 -7.55 4.95 -7.33
C VAL A 102 -8.98 5.31 -6.98
N LYS A 103 -9.58 4.66 -5.97
CA LYS A 103 -10.92 4.97 -5.48
C LYS A 103 -11.00 6.37 -4.84
N ALA A 104 -10.00 6.72 -4.04
CA ALA A 104 -9.96 8.00 -3.35
C ALA A 104 -9.91 9.19 -4.33
N PHE A 105 -9.08 9.12 -5.38
CA PHE A 105 -9.02 10.16 -6.41
C PHE A 105 -10.28 10.26 -7.27
N ALA A 106 -11.00 9.15 -7.46
CA ALA A 106 -12.27 9.14 -8.15
C ALA A 106 -13.43 9.69 -7.29
N GLY A 107 -13.29 9.70 -5.96
CA GLY A 107 -14.35 10.12 -5.02
C GLY A 107 -14.14 11.48 -4.37
N VAL A 108 -12.94 12.07 -4.44
CA VAL A 108 -12.65 13.36 -3.82
C VAL A 108 -13.21 14.53 -4.63
N ASP A 109 -13.82 15.51 -3.97
CA ASP A 109 -14.33 16.73 -4.61
C ASP A 109 -13.23 17.82 -4.75
N SER A 110 -13.51 18.85 -5.57
CA SER A 110 -12.56 19.94 -5.90
C SER A 110 -12.23 20.88 -4.73
N ARG A 111 -12.87 20.72 -3.56
CA ARG A 111 -12.60 21.52 -2.36
C ARG A 111 -11.69 20.79 -1.38
N LYS A 112 -11.42 19.50 -1.61
CA LYS A 112 -10.71 18.62 -0.70
C LYS A 112 -9.47 18.00 -1.34
N VAL A 113 -8.54 17.58 -0.50
CA VAL A 113 -7.34 16.81 -0.85
C VAL A 113 -7.46 15.41 -0.27
N VAL A 114 -6.77 14.46 -0.88
CA VAL A 114 -6.63 13.11 -0.36
C VAL A 114 -5.55 13.12 0.71
N HIS A 115 -5.92 12.90 1.96
CA HIS A 115 -5.00 12.77 3.09
C HIS A 115 -4.71 11.30 3.35
N ILE A 116 -3.43 10.95 3.47
CA ILE A 116 -2.91 9.61 3.58
C ILE A 116 -2.22 9.46 4.93
N GLU A 117 -2.65 8.49 5.71
CA GLU A 117 -1.93 8.02 6.90
C GLU A 117 -1.64 6.53 6.70
N LEU A 118 -0.36 6.19 6.59
CA LEU A 118 0.09 4.82 6.43
C LEU A 118 0.96 4.43 7.62
N LYS A 119 0.47 3.53 8.45
CA LYS A 119 1.22 2.95 9.55
C LYS A 119 1.90 1.68 9.07
N GLY A 120 3.20 1.78 8.80
CA GLY A 120 4.06 0.71 8.32
C GLY A 120 4.96 0.13 9.41
N LYS A 121 5.88 -0.76 9.00
CA LYS A 121 6.83 -1.45 9.90
C LYS A 121 7.82 -0.48 10.56
N THR A 122 8.21 0.56 9.85
CA THR A 122 9.25 1.52 10.25
C THR A 122 8.69 2.80 10.86
N GLY A 123 7.36 2.93 10.93
CA GLY A 123 6.69 4.10 11.46
C GLY A 123 5.56 4.59 10.57
N THR A 124 5.02 5.77 10.87
CA THR A 124 3.88 6.32 10.16
C THR A 124 4.32 7.30 9.08
N THR A 125 3.87 7.09 7.85
CA THR A 125 4.00 8.04 6.75
C THR A 125 2.70 8.82 6.62
N VAL A 126 2.78 10.15 6.68
CA VAL A 126 1.63 11.07 6.60
C VAL A 126 1.86 12.06 5.47
N GLY A 127 0.85 12.22 4.62
CA GLY A 127 0.94 13.15 3.51
C GLY A 127 -0.40 13.48 2.87
N ASP A 128 -0.36 14.42 1.95
CA ASP A 128 -1.49 14.90 1.17
C ASP A 128 -1.20 14.70 -0.32
N ALA A 129 -2.21 14.24 -1.05
CA ALA A 129 -2.17 14.11 -2.50
C ALA A 129 -3.37 14.82 -3.13
N PHE A 130 -3.12 15.60 -4.18
CA PHE A 130 -4.17 16.33 -4.88
C PHE A 130 -3.75 16.68 -6.31
N SER A 131 -4.74 16.83 -7.18
CA SER A 131 -4.53 17.23 -8.57
C SER A 131 -4.90 18.69 -8.78
N PHE A 132 -4.08 19.43 -9.53
CA PHE A 132 -4.39 20.75 -10.05
C PHE A 132 -3.84 20.90 -11.46
N LYS A 133 -4.61 21.46 -12.37
CA LYS A 133 -4.30 21.42 -13.79
C LYS A 133 -4.03 19.98 -14.24
N ASN A 134 -2.92 19.72 -14.95
CA ASN A 134 -2.47 18.40 -15.38
C ASN A 134 -1.36 17.83 -14.48
N TYR A 135 -1.31 18.25 -13.23
CA TYR A 135 -0.29 17.83 -12.28
C TYR A 135 -0.91 17.12 -11.09
N LEU A 136 -0.19 16.13 -10.57
CA LEU A 136 -0.44 15.48 -9.29
C LEU A 136 0.60 15.95 -8.29
N SER A 137 0.13 16.35 -7.12
CA SER A 137 0.93 16.90 -6.03
C SER A 137 1.02 15.90 -4.90
N TRP A 138 2.22 15.71 -4.38
CA TRP A 138 2.53 14.84 -3.24
C TRP A 138 3.28 15.66 -2.19
N ARG A 139 2.68 15.86 -1.04
CA ARG A 139 3.29 16.58 0.08
C ARG A 139 3.28 15.70 1.30
N PHE A 140 4.43 15.54 1.97
CA PHE A 140 4.56 14.72 3.16
C PHE A 140 4.83 15.58 4.40
N GLU A 141 4.22 15.19 5.51
CA GLU A 141 4.46 15.76 6.84
C GLU A 141 5.42 14.88 7.63
N SER A 142 5.30 13.56 7.46
CA SER A 142 6.24 12.58 8.01
C SER A 142 6.47 11.42 7.03
N ILE A 143 7.64 10.82 7.09
CA ILE A 143 8.00 9.60 6.36
C ILE A 143 8.60 8.62 7.36
N HIS A 144 8.03 7.41 7.45
CA HIS A 144 8.47 6.35 8.35
C HIS A 144 8.62 6.79 9.82
N GLY A 145 7.73 7.65 10.28
CA GLY A 145 7.74 8.19 11.65
C GLY A 145 8.58 9.46 11.84
N GLU A 146 9.46 9.80 10.89
CA GLU A 146 10.25 11.03 10.97
C GLU A 146 9.46 12.22 10.40
N THR A 147 9.20 13.23 11.24
CA THR A 147 8.56 14.48 10.81
C THR A 147 9.53 15.33 9.99
N PHE A 148 9.02 16.04 8.98
CA PHE A 148 9.85 16.86 8.11
C PHE A 148 10.61 17.96 8.85
N PHE A 149 9.94 18.67 9.77
CA PHE A 149 10.55 19.67 10.61
C PHE A 149 10.92 19.06 11.97
N GLN A 150 12.20 19.05 12.29
CA GLN A 150 12.68 18.79 13.64
C GLN A 150 13.10 20.12 14.26
N LYS A 151 12.60 20.40 15.47
CA LYS A 151 13.10 21.50 16.28
C LYS A 151 14.43 21.06 16.88
N ASN A 152 15.52 21.67 16.44
CA ASN A 152 16.80 21.51 17.14
C ASN A 152 16.83 22.49 18.32
N ASN A 153 16.54 21.99 19.52
CA ASN A 153 16.45 22.80 20.73
C ASN A 153 17.78 23.49 21.11
N ALA A 154 18.94 22.96 20.63
CA ALA A 154 20.26 23.50 20.98
C ALA A 154 20.64 24.79 20.22
N ARG A 155 20.05 25.06 19.06
CA ARG A 155 20.42 26.22 18.20
C ARG A 155 19.23 27.02 17.67
N GLY A 156 18.00 26.70 18.04
CA GLY A 156 16.79 27.39 17.58
C GLY A 156 16.48 27.26 16.08
N TRP A 157 17.25 26.50 15.33
CA TRP A 157 17.11 26.35 13.88
C TRP A 157 16.27 25.11 13.55
N SER A 158 15.33 25.26 12.62
CA SER A 158 14.59 24.12 12.10
C SER A 158 15.45 23.41 11.05
N ILE A 159 15.85 22.17 11.36
CA ILE A 159 16.58 21.29 10.43
C ILE A 159 15.57 20.36 9.76
N PHE A 160 15.70 20.20 8.46
CA PHE A 160 14.92 19.18 7.75
C PHE A 160 15.49 17.79 8.08
N ALA A 161 14.66 16.91 8.65
CA ALA A 161 15.04 15.54 8.93
C ALA A 161 15.32 14.74 7.65
N TRP A 162 14.62 15.11 6.58
CA TRP A 162 14.72 14.49 5.26
C TRP A 162 14.30 15.47 4.16
N LYS A 163 14.57 15.09 2.92
CA LYS A 163 14.09 15.79 1.71
C LYS A 163 13.62 14.78 0.67
N LEU A 164 12.59 15.10 -0.05
CA LEU A 164 12.20 14.35 -1.24
C LEU A 164 13.27 14.51 -2.33
N MET A 165 13.41 13.51 -3.20
CA MET A 165 14.36 13.49 -4.30
C MET A 165 13.60 13.43 -5.62
N PRO A 166 13.48 14.57 -6.34
CA PRO A 166 12.76 14.60 -7.60
C PRO A 166 13.37 13.64 -8.62
N GLN A 167 12.54 12.81 -9.22
CA GLN A 167 12.89 11.93 -10.33
C GLN A 167 12.50 12.59 -11.66
N LYS A 168 12.82 11.96 -12.80
CA LYS A 168 12.44 12.46 -14.13
C LYS A 168 10.93 12.76 -14.20
N GLY A 169 10.58 13.99 -14.57
CA GLY A 169 9.19 14.46 -14.62
C GLY A 169 8.61 14.96 -13.30
N GLN A 170 9.43 15.08 -12.25
CA GLN A 170 9.04 15.63 -10.95
C GLN A 170 9.82 16.91 -10.66
N LEU A 171 9.17 17.85 -10.00
CA LEU A 171 9.77 19.10 -9.53
C LEU A 171 9.34 19.38 -8.09
N TYR A 172 10.17 20.10 -7.36
CA TYR A 172 9.72 20.66 -6.09
C TYR A 172 8.66 21.73 -6.33
N TYR A 173 7.64 21.73 -5.47
CA TYR A 173 6.73 22.87 -5.42
C TYR A 173 7.50 24.12 -5.02
N LYS A 174 7.29 25.20 -5.78
CA LYS A 174 7.85 26.51 -5.52
C LYS A 174 6.72 27.48 -5.20
N SER A 175 6.75 28.10 -4.03
CA SER A 175 5.78 29.12 -3.65
C SER A 175 5.89 30.33 -4.58
N SER A 176 4.75 30.84 -5.04
CA SER A 176 4.70 32.06 -5.86
C SER A 176 5.06 33.32 -5.07
N GLU A 177 4.81 33.34 -3.75
CA GLU A 177 4.98 34.51 -2.91
C GLU A 177 6.45 34.80 -2.59
N ASN A 178 7.20 33.80 -2.16
CA ASN A 178 8.59 33.96 -1.70
C ASN A 178 9.60 33.15 -2.53
N LYS A 179 9.16 32.55 -3.62
CA LYS A 179 9.95 31.68 -4.50
C LYS A 179 10.65 30.50 -3.77
N ARG A 180 10.25 30.22 -2.53
CA ARG A 180 10.83 29.15 -1.71
C ARG A 180 10.46 27.78 -2.25
N MET A 181 11.45 26.91 -2.38
CA MET A 181 11.25 25.50 -2.72
C MET A 181 10.90 24.69 -1.48
N HIS A 182 9.81 23.93 -1.54
CA HIS A 182 9.35 23.06 -0.49
C HIS A 182 9.92 21.63 -0.69
N LYS A 183 10.94 21.26 0.08
CA LYS A 183 11.65 19.98 -0.06
C LYS A 183 10.83 18.74 0.31
N ASN A 184 9.70 18.93 0.96
CA ASN A 184 8.74 17.89 1.31
C ASN A 184 7.54 17.83 0.35
N TRP A 185 7.61 18.52 -0.80
CA TRP A 185 6.49 18.65 -1.72
C TRP A 185 6.94 18.54 -3.16
N LEU A 186 6.50 17.45 -3.83
CA LEU A 186 6.73 17.24 -5.27
C LEU A 186 5.46 17.51 -6.06
N VAL A 187 5.66 18.10 -7.23
CA VAL A 187 4.68 18.28 -8.29
C VAL A 187 5.11 17.43 -9.47
N THR A 188 4.23 16.59 -9.98
CA THR A 188 4.51 15.66 -11.07
C THR A 188 3.47 15.82 -12.16
N LYS A 189 3.81 15.48 -13.40
CA LYS A 189 2.78 15.34 -14.45
C LYS A 189 1.82 14.23 -14.04
N LEU A 190 0.53 14.39 -14.35
CA LEU A 190 -0.48 13.36 -14.05
C LEU A 190 -0.09 12.03 -14.71
N HIS A 191 0.33 12.09 -15.97
CA HIS A 191 0.92 10.95 -16.70
C HIS A 191 2.44 11.03 -16.60
N LEU A 192 2.99 10.44 -15.54
CA LEU A 192 4.43 10.44 -15.31
C LEU A 192 5.13 9.46 -16.26
N PRO A 193 6.15 9.91 -17.02
CA PRO A 193 6.87 9.02 -17.90
C PRO A 193 7.61 7.93 -17.11
N VAL A 194 7.48 6.68 -17.56
CA VAL A 194 8.17 5.53 -16.97
C VAL A 194 9.66 5.63 -17.33
N SER A 195 10.54 5.57 -16.34
CA SER A 195 11.98 5.48 -16.59
C SER A 195 12.34 4.06 -17.06
N LYS A 196 13.11 3.93 -18.14
CA LYS A 196 13.56 2.64 -18.69
C LYS A 196 14.22 1.73 -17.63
N THR A 197 14.98 2.31 -16.70
CA THR A 197 15.60 1.59 -15.57
C THR A 197 14.60 1.03 -14.54
N LYS A 198 13.37 1.52 -14.54
CA LYS A 198 12.29 1.08 -13.61
C LYS A 198 11.20 0.29 -14.34
N GLU A 199 11.33 0.12 -15.66
CA GLU A 199 10.29 -0.52 -16.48
C GLU A 199 10.07 -1.98 -16.09
N GLY A 200 11.13 -2.71 -15.76
CA GLY A 200 11.05 -4.07 -15.24
C GLY A 200 10.32 -4.14 -13.88
N ALA A 201 10.68 -3.26 -12.94
CA ALA A 201 10.01 -3.20 -11.65
C ALA A 201 8.53 -2.81 -11.78
N ILE A 202 8.21 -1.83 -12.64
CA ILE A 202 6.83 -1.37 -12.85
C ILE A 202 6.01 -2.43 -13.60
N SER A 203 6.59 -3.15 -14.57
CA SER A 203 5.91 -4.24 -15.26
C SER A 203 5.59 -5.40 -14.31
N GLU A 204 6.50 -5.76 -13.42
CA GLU A 204 6.27 -6.74 -12.36
C GLU A 204 5.10 -6.33 -11.46
N TRP A 205 5.07 -5.06 -11.01
CA TRP A 205 3.98 -4.52 -10.22
C TRP A 205 2.65 -4.50 -10.97
N THR A 206 2.69 -4.14 -12.25
CA THR A 206 1.49 -4.10 -13.09
C THR A 206 0.92 -5.50 -13.26
N ASN A 207 1.78 -6.50 -13.50
CA ASN A 207 1.36 -7.89 -13.63
C ASN A 207 0.70 -8.42 -12.35
N ILE A 208 1.19 -8.04 -11.16
CA ILE A 208 0.57 -8.40 -9.88
C ILE A 208 -0.86 -7.83 -9.78
N PHE A 209 -1.10 -6.60 -10.22
CA PHE A 209 -2.42 -5.98 -10.17
C PHE A 209 -3.35 -6.46 -11.30
N GLU A 210 -2.80 -6.78 -12.46
CA GLU A 210 -3.57 -7.33 -13.60
C GLU A 210 -3.97 -8.78 -13.36
N SER A 211 -3.14 -9.58 -12.68
CA SER A 211 -3.50 -10.94 -12.27
C SER A 211 -4.67 -10.95 -11.29
N ASP A 212 -4.72 -10.02 -10.35
CA ASP A 212 -5.84 -9.87 -9.40
C ASP A 212 -7.16 -9.45 -10.12
N ASP A 213 -7.06 -8.60 -11.13
CA ASP A 213 -8.22 -8.15 -11.94
C ASP A 213 -8.66 -9.20 -12.97
N SER A 214 -7.72 -9.99 -13.50
CA SER A 214 -8.02 -11.12 -14.38
C SER A 214 -8.71 -12.25 -13.62
N GLY A 215 -8.32 -12.51 -12.38
CA GLY A 215 -9.02 -13.42 -11.48
C GLY A 215 -10.47 -12.99 -11.20
N LYS A 216 -10.72 -11.72 -10.95
CA LYS A 216 -12.09 -11.18 -10.78
C LYS A 216 -12.91 -11.27 -12.07
N LYS A 217 -12.33 -10.91 -13.21
CA LYS A 217 -13.00 -11.04 -14.53
C LYS A 217 -13.26 -12.49 -14.89
N MET A 218 -12.34 -13.38 -14.57
CA MET A 218 -12.50 -14.81 -14.79
C MET A 218 -13.60 -15.38 -13.89
N ASN A 219 -13.64 -15.01 -12.61
CA ASN A 219 -14.71 -15.41 -11.68
C ASN A 219 -16.08 -14.86 -12.10
N GLN A 220 -16.19 -13.61 -12.53
CA GLN A 220 -17.43 -13.03 -13.05
C GLN A 220 -17.90 -13.73 -14.34
N LYS A 221 -16.96 -14.04 -15.25
CA LYS A 221 -17.28 -14.76 -16.49
C LYS A 221 -17.72 -16.20 -16.21
N LEU A 222 -17.10 -16.85 -15.22
CA LEU A 222 -17.48 -18.20 -14.78
C LEU A 222 -18.85 -18.18 -14.10
N GLU A 223 -19.08 -17.23 -13.19
CA GLU A 223 -20.37 -17.05 -12.53
C GLU A 223 -21.49 -16.80 -13.55
N GLY A 224 -21.23 -15.97 -14.57
CA GLY A 224 -22.16 -15.76 -15.68
C GLY A 224 -22.48 -17.06 -16.44
N LYS A 225 -21.47 -17.89 -16.71
CA LYS A 225 -21.67 -19.19 -17.39
C LYS A 225 -22.44 -20.17 -16.51
N LEU A 226 -22.14 -20.24 -15.20
CA LEU A 226 -22.86 -21.10 -14.26
C LEU A 226 -24.34 -20.67 -14.11
N ARG A 227 -24.62 -19.38 -14.06
CA ARG A 227 -26.01 -18.86 -14.04
C ARG A 227 -26.75 -19.21 -15.33
N HIS A 228 -26.10 -19.08 -16.49
CA HIS A 228 -26.68 -19.43 -17.77
C HIS A 228 -26.97 -20.93 -17.87
N LEU A 229 -26.02 -21.77 -17.45
CA LEU A 229 -26.18 -23.22 -17.42
C LEU A 229 -27.33 -23.66 -16.50
N LYS A 230 -27.45 -23.04 -15.31
CA LYS A 230 -28.56 -23.27 -14.39
C LYS A 230 -29.90 -22.84 -14.99
N HIS A 231 -29.91 -21.74 -15.74
CA HIS A 231 -31.12 -21.26 -16.42
C HIS A 231 -31.57 -22.26 -17.50
N LEU A 232 -30.65 -22.78 -18.35
CA LEU A 232 -30.97 -23.78 -19.36
C LEU A 232 -31.54 -25.06 -18.72
N TYR A 233 -30.98 -25.52 -17.62
CA TYR A 233 -31.50 -26.67 -16.87
C TYR A 233 -32.91 -26.38 -16.29
N SER A 234 -33.12 -25.21 -15.69
CA SER A 234 -34.43 -24.83 -15.13
C SER A 234 -35.53 -24.66 -16.17
N GLN A 235 -35.16 -24.44 -17.42
CA GLN A 235 -36.07 -24.34 -18.58
C GLN A 235 -36.31 -25.71 -19.27
N GLY A 236 -35.68 -26.78 -18.77
CA GLY A 236 -35.77 -28.12 -19.39
C GLY A 236 -35.08 -28.22 -20.74
N LEU A 237 -34.17 -27.27 -21.08
CA LEU A 237 -33.45 -27.22 -22.35
C LEU A 237 -32.23 -28.14 -22.37
N ILE A 238 -31.75 -28.58 -21.19
CA ILE A 238 -30.69 -29.56 -21.00
C ILE A 238 -31.10 -30.55 -19.91
N GLU A 239 -30.63 -31.79 -20.04
CA GLU A 239 -30.90 -32.85 -19.08
C GLU A 239 -29.95 -32.75 -17.85
N GLU A 240 -30.32 -33.41 -16.76
CA GLU A 240 -29.56 -33.37 -15.51
C GLU A 240 -28.13 -33.89 -15.68
N GLU A 241 -27.95 -34.93 -16.46
CA GLU A 241 -26.64 -35.50 -16.79
C GLU A 241 -25.74 -34.49 -17.52
N GLU A 242 -26.30 -33.83 -18.52
CA GLU A 242 -25.60 -32.80 -19.29
C GLU A 242 -25.25 -31.58 -18.44
N TYR A 243 -26.18 -31.14 -17.57
CA TYR A 243 -25.93 -30.08 -16.60
C TYR A 243 -24.75 -30.41 -15.69
N LYS A 244 -24.68 -31.62 -15.11
CA LYS A 244 -23.59 -32.06 -14.24
C LYS A 244 -22.25 -32.11 -14.97
N VAL A 245 -22.23 -32.64 -16.19
CA VAL A 245 -21.01 -32.72 -17.02
C VAL A 245 -20.47 -31.32 -17.35
N GLN A 246 -21.34 -30.42 -17.78
CA GLN A 246 -20.93 -29.06 -18.12
C GLN A 246 -20.49 -28.27 -16.87
N GLN A 247 -21.17 -28.45 -15.75
CA GLN A 247 -20.77 -27.86 -14.47
C GLN A 247 -19.38 -28.34 -14.05
N LYS A 248 -19.10 -29.63 -14.12
CA LYS A 248 -17.79 -30.19 -13.81
C LYS A 248 -16.68 -29.62 -14.71
N LYS A 249 -16.91 -29.53 -16.03
CA LYS A 249 -15.97 -28.91 -16.99
C LYS A 249 -15.70 -27.44 -16.70
N LEU A 250 -16.68 -26.70 -16.18
CA LEU A 250 -16.50 -25.30 -15.79
C LEU A 250 -15.63 -25.17 -14.53
N PHE A 251 -15.74 -26.08 -13.57
CA PHE A 251 -14.92 -26.11 -12.37
C PHE A 251 -13.49 -26.59 -12.64
N GLU A 252 -13.28 -27.59 -13.51
CA GLU A 252 -11.95 -28.10 -13.89
C GLU A 252 -11.06 -27.05 -14.59
N LYS A 253 -11.65 -25.99 -15.14
CA LYS A 253 -10.90 -24.85 -15.72
C LYS A 253 -10.42 -23.83 -14.67
N LEU A 254 -10.71 -24.05 -13.39
CA LEU A 254 -10.29 -23.21 -12.28
C LEU A 254 -9.05 -23.69 -11.55
N PHE A 255 -8.71 -24.95 -11.74
CA PHE A 255 -7.53 -25.62 -11.16
C PHE A 255 -6.61 -26.11 -12.28
#